data_9355386a97b69c931d9a714e9044b1a4
#
_entry.id   9355386a97b69c931d9a714e9044b1a4
#
_cell.length_a   1.000
_cell.length_b   1.000
_cell.length_c   1.000
_cell.angle_alpha   90.00
_cell.angle_beta   90.00
_cell.angle_gamma   90.00
#
_symmetry.space_group_name_H-M   'P 1'
#
loop_
_entity.id
_entity.type
_entity.pdbx_description
1 polymer ?
#
loop_
_entity_poly.entity_id
_entity_poly.type
_entity_poly.pdbx_seq_one_letter_code
_entity_poly.pdbx_strand_id
1 'polypeptide(L)'
;MYGAILGDMIGAPYEFDHGAKTKDFPLFGKDSRFTDDTVMTIAVADALLEAGGEAADKPDVCAAVVRAMQRWGRRYPRVGYGGLFRRWLV
;
A
#
# COMPACT_ATOMS: atom_id res chain seq x y z
N MET A 1 3.12 7.29 -9.12
CA MET A 1 2.27 6.23 -8.55
C MET A 1 2.27 4.92 -9.30
N TYR A 2 2.20 4.94 -10.63
CA TYR A 2 2.23 3.69 -11.40
C TYR A 2 3.45 2.84 -11.09
N GLY A 3 4.63 3.45 -10.92
CA GLY A 3 5.84 2.71 -10.58
C GLY A 3 5.74 1.98 -9.24
N ALA A 4 5.13 2.59 -8.23
CA ALA A 4 4.93 1.95 -6.93
C ALA A 4 3.98 0.75 -7.03
N ILE A 5 2.90 0.88 -7.78
CA ILE A 5 1.93 -0.20 -7.99
C ILE A 5 2.57 -1.35 -8.77
N LEU A 6 3.26 -1.05 -9.87
CA LEU A 6 3.93 -2.06 -10.67
C LEU A 6 5.03 -2.76 -9.89
N GLY A 7 5.82 -2.01 -9.11
CA GLY A 7 6.85 -2.58 -8.25
C GLY A 7 6.28 -3.54 -7.22
N ASP A 8 5.18 -3.18 -6.58
CA ASP A 8 4.48 -4.05 -5.64
C ASP A 8 4.02 -5.35 -6.31
N MET A 9 3.38 -5.25 -7.47
CA MET A 9 2.88 -6.42 -8.21
C MET A 9 4.01 -7.32 -8.68
N ILE A 10 5.10 -6.75 -9.17
CA ILE A 10 6.26 -7.52 -9.65
C ILE A 10 6.96 -8.20 -8.48
N GLY A 11 7.11 -7.51 -7.36
CA GLY A 11 7.82 -8.02 -6.20
C GLY A 11 7.03 -8.96 -5.31
N ALA A 12 5.68 -8.91 -5.35
CA ALA A 12 4.83 -9.66 -4.42
C ALA A 12 5.14 -11.18 -4.36
N PRO A 13 5.37 -11.88 -5.48
CA PRO A 13 5.67 -13.32 -5.42
C PRO A 13 6.98 -13.64 -4.71
N TYR A 14 7.88 -12.67 -4.57
CA TYR A 14 9.23 -12.86 -4.03
C TYR A 14 9.42 -12.25 -2.64
N GLU A 15 8.39 -11.64 -2.08
CA GLU A 15 8.48 -10.88 -0.82
C GLU A 15 8.97 -11.73 0.34
N PHE A 16 8.47 -12.96 0.45
CA PHE A 16 8.81 -13.89 1.52
C PHE A 16 9.71 -15.02 1.05
N ASP A 17 10.34 -14.86 -0.10
CA ASP A 17 11.27 -15.85 -0.63
C ASP A 17 12.61 -15.76 0.11
N HIS A 18 12.99 -16.85 0.76
CA HIS A 18 14.23 -16.95 1.51
C HIS A 18 15.42 -17.40 0.67
N GLY A 19 15.22 -17.66 -0.62
CA GLY A 19 16.28 -18.01 -1.55
C GLY A 19 17.12 -16.79 -1.96
N ALA A 20 18.17 -17.03 -2.75
CA ALA A 20 18.99 -15.96 -3.29
C ALA A 20 18.18 -15.09 -4.23
N LYS A 21 18.18 -13.78 -3.98
CA LYS A 21 17.54 -12.83 -4.88
C LYS A 21 18.35 -12.66 -6.14
N THR A 22 17.68 -12.54 -7.27
CA THR A 22 18.31 -12.34 -8.58
C THR A 22 17.57 -11.25 -9.34
N LYS A 23 18.28 -10.62 -10.29
CA LYS A 23 17.67 -9.66 -11.21
C LYS A 23 17.05 -10.35 -12.44
N ASP A 24 17.31 -11.63 -12.61
CA ASP A 24 16.80 -12.44 -13.73
C ASP A 24 15.58 -13.23 -13.29
N PHE A 25 14.41 -12.64 -13.48
CA PHE A 25 13.14 -13.26 -13.12
C PHE A 25 12.00 -12.72 -14.02
N PRO A 26 10.91 -13.46 -14.19
CA PRO A 26 9.75 -12.96 -14.91
C PRO A 26 9.13 -11.76 -14.19
N LEU A 27 8.89 -10.67 -14.92
CA LEU A 27 8.29 -9.47 -14.32
C LEU A 27 6.86 -9.71 -13.86
N PHE A 28 6.07 -10.42 -14.66
CA PHE A 28 4.70 -10.74 -14.29
C PHE A 28 4.46 -12.23 -14.45
N GLY A 29 3.89 -12.83 -13.43
CA GLY A 29 3.53 -14.24 -13.42
C GLY A 29 2.16 -14.45 -12.79
N LYS A 30 1.75 -15.70 -12.62
CA LYS A 30 0.44 -16.05 -12.06
C LYS A 30 0.22 -15.58 -10.63
N ASP A 31 1.30 -15.38 -9.87
CA ASP A 31 1.22 -14.93 -8.48
C ASP A 31 1.42 -13.42 -8.34
N SER A 32 1.56 -12.69 -9.44
CA SER A 32 1.66 -11.24 -9.41
C SER A 32 0.33 -10.63 -8.97
N ARG A 33 0.37 -9.81 -7.94
CA ARG A 33 -0.82 -9.17 -7.36
C ARG A 33 -0.40 -7.91 -6.63
N PHE A 34 -1.32 -6.97 -6.48
CA PHE A 34 -1.07 -5.85 -5.58
C PHE A 34 -1.24 -6.32 -4.12
N THR A 35 -0.52 -5.65 -3.22
CA THR A 35 -0.55 -5.95 -1.79
C THR A 35 -0.93 -4.71 -0.98
N ASP A 36 -0.75 -4.79 0.34
CA ASP A 36 -0.93 -3.66 1.25
C ASP A 36 -0.09 -2.44 0.85
N ASP A 37 1.08 -2.64 0.26
CA ASP A 37 1.93 -1.54 -0.20
C ASP A 37 1.19 -0.65 -1.22
N THR A 38 0.53 -1.25 -2.20
CA THR A 38 -0.29 -0.50 -3.17
C THR A 38 -1.46 0.19 -2.49
N VAL A 39 -2.21 -0.53 -1.65
CA VAL A 39 -3.40 0.00 -0.98
C VAL A 39 -3.04 1.21 -0.12
N MET A 40 -1.98 1.10 0.68
CA MET A 40 -1.58 2.19 1.57
C MET A 40 -0.97 3.36 0.80
N THR A 41 -0.27 3.13 -0.30
CA THR A 41 0.22 4.21 -1.17
C THR A 41 -0.94 5.02 -1.72
N ILE A 42 -1.98 4.36 -2.22
CA ILE A 42 -3.19 5.02 -2.72
C ILE A 42 -3.92 5.75 -1.58
N ALA A 43 -4.00 5.13 -0.41
CA ALA A 43 -4.65 5.74 0.75
C ALA A 43 -3.99 7.07 1.13
N VAL A 44 -2.66 7.10 1.17
CA VAL A 44 -1.91 8.33 1.49
C VAL A 44 -2.13 9.40 0.41
N ALA A 45 -2.08 9.02 -0.87
CA ALA A 45 -2.33 9.96 -1.97
C ALA A 45 -3.75 10.55 -1.89
N ASP A 46 -4.75 9.72 -1.62
CA ASP A 46 -6.13 10.13 -1.45
C ASP A 46 -6.27 11.11 -0.28
N ALA A 47 -5.61 10.82 0.84
CA ALA A 47 -5.60 11.68 2.01
C ALA A 47 -5.01 13.06 1.72
N LEU A 48 -3.90 13.10 0.99
CA LEU A 48 -3.24 14.37 0.65
C LEU A 48 -4.13 15.23 -0.26
N LEU A 49 -4.83 14.60 -1.20
CA LEU A 49 -5.78 15.30 -2.07
C LEU A 49 -6.97 15.84 -1.26
N GLU A 50 -7.52 15.03 -0.36
CA GLU A 50 -8.63 15.42 0.53
C GLU A 50 -8.24 16.60 1.42
N ALA A 51 -7.03 16.60 1.96
CA ALA A 51 -6.55 17.65 2.87
C ALA A 51 -6.12 18.95 2.18
N GLY A 52 -6.16 19.00 0.85
CA GLY A 52 -5.78 20.22 0.10
C GLY A 52 -4.31 20.34 -0.26
N GLY A 53 -3.57 19.24 -0.23
CA GLY A 53 -2.17 19.19 -0.63
C GLY A 53 -1.26 19.99 0.30
N GLU A 54 -0.33 20.73 -0.27
CA GLU A 54 0.68 21.50 0.49
C GLU A 54 0.10 22.63 1.34
N ALA A 55 -1.13 23.07 1.05
CA ALA A 55 -1.79 24.13 1.80
C ALA A 55 -2.42 23.64 3.12
N ALA A 56 -2.44 22.33 3.37
CA ALA A 56 -3.09 21.77 4.54
C ALA A 56 -2.20 21.87 5.78
N ASP A 57 -2.82 22.09 6.93
CA ASP A 57 -2.16 22.05 8.24
C ASP A 57 -1.83 20.58 8.61
N LYS A 58 -0.73 20.38 9.35
CA LYS A 58 -0.29 19.03 9.78
C LYS A 58 -1.36 18.22 10.51
N PRO A 59 -2.12 18.78 11.48
CA PRO A 59 -3.16 18.01 12.16
C PRO A 59 -4.24 17.52 11.19
N ASP A 60 -4.62 18.35 10.21
CA ASP A 60 -5.61 17.97 9.21
C ASP A 60 -5.10 16.87 8.30
N VAL A 61 -3.83 16.95 7.90
CA VAL A 61 -3.18 15.91 7.09
C VAL A 61 -3.15 14.58 7.86
N CYS A 62 -2.72 14.59 9.11
CA CYS A 62 -2.66 13.38 9.93
C CYS A 62 -4.03 12.73 10.08
N ALA A 63 -5.05 13.53 10.37
CA ALA A 63 -6.42 13.03 10.49
C ALA A 63 -6.94 12.45 9.18
N ALA A 64 -6.65 13.12 8.05
CA ALA A 64 -7.04 12.64 6.73
C ALA A 64 -6.34 11.32 6.38
N VAL A 65 -5.05 11.18 6.71
CA VAL A 65 -4.30 9.94 6.48
C VAL A 65 -4.91 8.80 7.29
N VAL A 66 -5.20 8.99 8.57
CA VAL A 66 -5.84 7.96 9.41
C VAL A 66 -7.17 7.51 8.79
N ARG A 67 -8.03 8.45 8.45
CA ARG A 67 -9.33 8.13 7.85
C ARG A 67 -9.19 7.38 6.54
N ALA A 68 -8.28 7.82 5.67
CA ALA A 68 -8.06 7.20 4.38
C ALA A 68 -7.51 5.79 4.52
N MET A 69 -6.50 5.58 5.37
CA MET A 69 -5.92 4.26 5.60
C MET A 69 -6.96 3.28 6.14
N GLN A 70 -7.78 3.70 7.08
CA GLN A 70 -8.83 2.84 7.62
C GLN A 70 -9.92 2.56 6.59
N ARG A 71 -10.32 3.56 5.79
CA ARG A 71 -11.30 3.38 4.72
C ARG A 71 -10.81 2.40 3.66
N TRP A 72 -9.59 2.60 3.17
CA TRP A 72 -8.99 1.73 2.17
C TRP A 72 -8.69 0.34 2.72
N GLY A 73 -8.25 0.25 3.98
CA GLY A 73 -8.01 -1.02 4.65
C GLY A 73 -9.27 -1.87 4.78
N ARG A 74 -10.40 -1.25 5.09
CA ARG A 74 -11.69 -1.95 5.15
C ARG A 74 -12.17 -2.40 3.78
N ARG A 75 -11.88 -1.62 2.74
CA ARG A 75 -12.23 -1.99 1.37
C ARG A 75 -11.40 -3.16 0.84
N TYR A 76 -10.14 -3.23 1.22
CA TYR A 76 -9.20 -4.27 0.79
C TYR A 76 -8.56 -4.96 1.99
N PRO A 77 -9.32 -5.81 2.71
CA PRO A 77 -8.86 -6.35 4.00
C PRO A 77 -7.86 -7.50 3.89
N ARG A 78 -7.68 -8.08 2.71
CA ARG A 78 -6.92 -9.34 2.52
C ARG A 78 -5.65 -9.17 1.69
N VAL A 79 -5.03 -8.01 1.76
CA VAL A 79 -3.85 -7.71 0.92
C VAL A 79 -2.52 -7.87 1.65
N GLY A 80 -2.51 -8.44 2.86
CA GLY A 80 -1.29 -8.83 3.55
C GLY A 80 -0.80 -7.89 4.64
N TYR A 81 -1.71 -7.14 5.29
CA TYR A 81 -1.33 -6.26 6.40
C TYR A 81 -0.69 -7.05 7.55
N GLY A 82 0.32 -6.44 8.18
CA GLY A 82 0.86 -6.97 9.42
C GLY A 82 -0.21 -7.07 10.51
N GLY A 83 -0.05 -8.02 11.45
CA GLY A 83 -1.09 -8.34 12.43
C GLY A 83 -1.51 -7.15 13.31
N LEU A 84 -0.56 -6.37 13.79
CA LEU A 84 -0.86 -5.19 14.61
C LEU A 84 -1.54 -4.10 13.78
N PHE A 85 -1.05 -3.87 12.58
CA PHE A 85 -1.61 -2.87 11.67
C PHE A 85 -3.04 -3.23 11.27
N ARG A 86 -3.30 -4.51 10.99
CA ARG A 86 -4.64 -4.99 10.67
C ARG A 86 -5.65 -4.66 11.77
N ARG A 87 -5.26 -4.85 13.04
CA ARG A 87 -6.11 -4.51 14.17
C ARG A 87 -6.40 -3.03 14.26
N TRP A 88 -5.41 -2.20 13.95
CA TRP A 88 -5.58 -0.76 13.96
C TRP A 88 -6.52 -0.27 12.84
N LEU A 89 -6.56 -0.96 11.70
CA LEU A 89 -7.39 -0.58 10.56
C LEU A 89 -8.91 -0.75 10.80
N VAL A 90 -9.30 -1.59 11.73
CA VAL A 90 -10.73 -1.84 11.99
C VAL A 90 -11.34 -0.94 13.07
#